data_53498c8cc955cd74f712068614c47284
#
_entry.id   53498c8cc955cd74f712068614c47284
#
_cell.length_a   1.000
_cell.length_b   1.000
_cell.length_c   1.000
_cell.angle_alpha   90.00
_cell.angle_beta   90.00
_cell.angle_gamma   90.00
#
_symmetry.space_group_name_H-M   'P 1'
#
loop_
_entity.id
_entity.type
_entity.pdbx_description
1 polymer ?
#
loop_
_entity_poly.entity_id
_entity_poly.type
_entity_poly.pdbx_seq_one_letter_code
_entity_poly.pdbx_strand_id
1 'polypeptide(L)'
;MTEHHLTVERTARYYTIGSLTDATTHVWFCLHGFGQLARYFGQKFTGLANDQTFVVVPEGLSRMYLNGQYERVGASWLTREDKVHEISDLLRYLDTLYDQVLSGRDPADLYV
;
A
#
# COMPACT_ATOMS: atom_id res chain seq x y z
N MET A 1 24.45 -21.56 -14.69
CA MET A 1 23.94 -20.73 -13.60
C MET A 1 22.53 -21.21 -13.26
N THR A 2 22.18 -21.23 -11.99
CA THR A 2 20.90 -21.77 -11.52
C THR A 2 20.16 -20.71 -10.71
N GLU A 3 18.89 -20.49 -11.00
CA GLU A 3 18.06 -19.55 -10.27
C GLU A 3 17.61 -20.16 -8.93
N HIS A 4 17.73 -19.39 -7.87
CA HIS A 4 17.27 -19.77 -6.54
C HIS A 4 16.44 -18.66 -5.97
N HIS A 5 15.53 -18.98 -5.05
CA HIS A 5 14.71 -18.02 -4.34
C HIS A 5 14.90 -18.15 -2.84
N LEU A 6 14.94 -17.01 -2.17
CA LEU A 6 15.04 -16.92 -0.71
C LEU A 6 14.06 -15.85 -0.26
N THR A 7 13.21 -16.21 0.69
CA THR A 7 12.30 -15.23 1.29
C THR A 7 13.01 -14.43 2.37
N VAL A 8 12.94 -13.11 2.28
CA VAL A 8 13.51 -12.19 3.27
C VAL A 8 12.43 -11.25 3.77
N GLU A 9 12.61 -10.72 4.97
CA GLU A 9 11.70 -9.71 5.51
C GLU A 9 11.99 -8.36 4.87
N ARG A 10 10.93 -7.58 4.68
CA ARG A 10 11.04 -6.23 4.16
C ARG A 10 10.04 -5.32 4.86
N THR A 11 10.50 -4.13 5.24
CA THR A 11 9.65 -3.12 5.85
C THR A 11 8.88 -2.38 4.77
N ALA A 12 7.56 -2.42 4.87
CA ALA A 12 6.67 -1.65 4.01
C ALA A 12 6.32 -0.32 4.67
N ARG A 13 6.00 0.68 3.83
CA ARG A 13 5.57 1.99 4.29
C ARG A 13 4.13 2.23 3.85
N TYR A 14 3.32 2.75 4.75
CA TYR A 14 1.96 3.17 4.41
C TYR A 14 1.59 4.42 5.21
N TYR A 15 0.60 5.13 4.72
CA TYR A 15 0.09 6.35 5.35
C TYR A 15 -1.38 6.18 5.68
N THR A 16 -1.85 6.91 6.68
CA THR A 16 -3.26 6.93 7.03
C THR A 16 -3.76 8.37 7.08
N ILE A 17 -5.04 8.53 6.80
CA ILE A 17 -5.72 9.83 6.88
C ILE A 17 -6.96 9.63 7.74
N GLY A 18 -7.11 10.44 8.77
CA GLY A 18 -8.17 10.29 9.76
C GLY A 18 -7.80 9.31 10.85
N SER A 19 -8.79 8.85 11.58
CA SER A 19 -8.63 7.91 12.69
C SER A 19 -9.63 6.78 12.60
N LEU A 20 -9.20 5.59 12.95
CA LEU A 20 -10.07 4.43 13.04
C LEU A 20 -10.70 4.41 14.43
N THR A 21 -12.02 4.61 14.52
CA THR A 21 -12.77 4.69 15.77
C THR A 21 -13.99 3.77 15.71
N ASP A 22 -14.74 3.70 16.80
CA ASP A 22 -15.99 2.95 16.81
C ASP A 22 -17.04 3.54 15.88
N ALA A 23 -16.92 4.82 15.54
CA ALA A 23 -17.81 5.49 14.59
C ALA A 23 -17.44 5.21 13.11
N THR A 24 -16.29 4.60 12.85
CA THR A 24 -15.84 4.36 11.47
C THR A 24 -16.73 3.33 10.80
N THR A 25 -17.31 3.72 9.67
CA THR A 25 -18.14 2.83 8.83
C THR A 25 -17.53 2.59 7.46
N HIS A 26 -16.61 3.44 7.01
CA HIS A 26 -15.99 3.35 5.71
C HIS A 26 -14.47 3.35 5.85
N VAL A 27 -13.82 2.37 5.24
CA VAL A 27 -12.36 2.31 5.15
C VAL A 27 -11.97 2.24 3.67
N TRP A 28 -11.16 3.21 3.25
CA TRP A 28 -10.65 3.27 1.89
C TRP A 28 -9.19 2.82 1.87
N PHE A 29 -8.87 1.87 0.99
CA PHE A 29 -7.49 1.54 0.64
C PHE A 29 -7.23 2.14 -0.73
N CYS A 30 -6.40 3.17 -0.77
CA CYS A 30 -6.11 3.93 -1.99
C CYS A 30 -4.71 3.57 -2.49
N LEU A 31 -4.66 2.90 -3.64
CA LEU A 31 -3.42 2.36 -4.20
C LEU A 31 -2.90 3.30 -5.30
N HIS A 32 -1.66 3.76 -5.15
CA HIS A 32 -1.05 4.66 -6.12
C HIS A 32 -0.75 3.95 -7.44
N GLY A 33 -0.54 4.73 -8.49
CA GLY A 33 -0.12 4.22 -9.79
C GLY A 33 1.40 3.98 -9.85
N PHE A 34 1.84 3.34 -10.92
CA PHE A 34 3.26 3.09 -11.17
C PHE A 34 4.05 4.40 -11.11
N GLY A 35 5.17 4.37 -10.40
CA GLY A 35 6.08 5.50 -10.33
C GLY A 35 5.67 6.61 -9.39
N GLN A 36 4.57 6.45 -8.66
CA GLN A 36 4.14 7.41 -7.65
C GLN A 36 4.65 7.01 -6.27
N LEU A 37 4.67 7.95 -5.34
CA LEU A 37 4.90 7.68 -3.92
C LEU A 37 3.61 7.93 -3.16
N ALA A 38 3.34 7.08 -2.18
CA ALA A 38 2.10 7.15 -1.41
C ALA A 38 1.91 8.50 -0.72
N ARG A 39 3.01 9.12 -0.23
CA ARG A 39 2.92 10.41 0.47
C ARG A 39 2.37 11.54 -0.38
N TYR A 40 2.63 11.52 -1.70
CA TYR A 40 2.09 12.53 -2.62
C TYR A 40 0.72 12.12 -3.14
N PHE A 41 0.59 10.86 -3.53
CA PHE A 41 -0.68 10.33 -4.02
C PHE A 41 -1.79 10.47 -2.99
N GLY A 42 -1.49 10.17 -1.72
CA GLY A 42 -2.47 10.21 -0.63
C GLY A 42 -3.06 11.59 -0.37
N GLN A 43 -2.36 12.65 -0.73
CA GLN A 43 -2.85 14.01 -0.51
C GLN A 43 -4.16 14.28 -1.23
N LYS A 44 -4.46 13.56 -2.30
CA LYS A 44 -5.72 13.68 -3.04
C LYS A 44 -6.94 13.27 -2.20
N PHE A 45 -6.72 12.50 -1.15
CA PHE A 45 -7.79 11.87 -0.38
C PHE A 45 -7.99 12.48 1.00
N THR A 46 -7.29 13.59 1.31
CA THR A 46 -7.43 14.25 2.61
C THR A 46 -8.87 14.71 2.87
N GLY A 47 -9.60 15.06 1.82
CA GLY A 47 -11.00 15.48 1.93
C GLY A 47 -11.99 14.35 2.17
N LEU A 48 -11.57 13.07 2.04
CA LEU A 48 -12.44 11.93 2.32
C LEU A 48 -12.54 11.63 3.81
N ALA A 49 -11.52 11.96 4.58
CA ALA A 49 -11.48 11.63 6.00
C ALA A 49 -12.51 12.47 6.77
N ASN A 50 -13.29 11.80 7.60
CA ASN A 50 -14.25 12.43 8.51
C ASN A 50 -14.46 11.48 9.71
N ASP A 51 -15.46 11.74 10.54
CA ASP A 51 -15.72 10.94 11.75
C ASP A 51 -16.07 9.48 11.43
N GLN A 52 -16.52 9.20 10.21
CA GLN A 52 -16.96 7.87 9.80
C GLN A 52 -16.06 7.22 8.76
N THR A 53 -15.07 7.94 8.23
CA THR A 53 -14.24 7.49 7.11
C THR A 53 -12.76 7.52 7.49
N PHE A 54 -12.10 6.40 7.27
CA PHE A 54 -10.68 6.22 7.49
C PHE A 54 -10.01 5.83 6.18
N VAL A 55 -8.87 6.42 5.86
CA VAL A 55 -8.16 6.20 4.60
C VAL A 55 -6.79 5.60 4.88
N VAL A 56 -6.47 4.52 4.15
CA VAL A 56 -5.17 3.87 4.20
C VAL A 56 -4.53 3.97 2.82
N VAL A 57 -3.30 4.47 2.77
CA VAL A 57 -2.57 4.67 1.52
C VAL A 57 -1.28 3.87 1.59
N PRO A 58 -1.30 2.60 1.18
CA PRO A 58 -0.09 1.79 1.16
C PRO A 58 0.83 2.17 0.00
N GLU A 59 2.12 1.90 0.17
CA GLU A 59 3.11 2.11 -0.87
C GLU A 59 3.63 0.77 -1.37
N GLY A 60 3.80 0.67 -2.68
CA GLY A 60 4.37 -0.52 -3.31
C GLY A 60 5.76 -0.83 -2.75
N LEU A 61 6.11 -2.11 -2.70
CA LEU A 61 7.33 -2.57 -2.03
C LEU A 61 8.61 -2.21 -2.79
N SER A 62 8.53 -2.02 -4.11
CA SER A 62 9.69 -1.73 -4.93
C SER A 62 9.79 -0.24 -5.21
N ARG A 63 10.94 0.35 -4.89
CA ARG A 63 11.22 1.76 -5.21
C ARG A 63 12.35 1.81 -6.21
N MET A 64 12.28 2.79 -7.12
CA MET A 64 13.30 2.97 -8.13
C MET A 64 13.48 4.46 -8.42
N TYR A 65 14.65 4.81 -8.91
CA TYR A 65 14.85 6.14 -9.49
C TYR A 65 14.17 6.23 -10.85
N LEU A 66 13.49 7.32 -11.09
CA LEU A 66 12.77 7.55 -12.33
C LEU A 66 13.70 8.20 -13.37
N ASN A 67 13.46 7.86 -14.64
CA ASN A 67 14.15 8.48 -15.79
C ASN A 67 15.69 8.33 -15.77
N GLY A 68 16.21 7.28 -15.11
CA GLY A 68 17.65 7.04 -15.06
C GLY A 68 18.44 8.08 -14.27
N GLN A 69 17.80 9.00 -13.60
CA GLN A 69 18.43 10.01 -12.76
C GLN A 69 18.24 9.67 -11.28
N TYR A 70 19.20 10.05 -10.45
CA TYR A 70 19.18 9.70 -9.02
C TYR A 70 18.48 10.74 -8.15
N GLU A 71 17.48 11.43 -8.67
CA GLU A 71 16.79 12.52 -7.99
C GLU A 71 15.37 12.17 -7.59
N ARG A 72 14.57 11.61 -8.52
CA ARG A 72 13.18 11.33 -8.31
C ARG A 72 12.97 9.84 -8.10
N VAL A 73 12.25 9.51 -7.03
CA VAL A 73 11.93 8.12 -6.68
C VAL A 73 10.44 7.88 -6.88
N GLY A 74 10.11 6.72 -7.42
CA GLY A 74 8.76 6.22 -7.50
C GLY A 74 8.68 4.80 -7.00
N ALA A 75 7.46 4.33 -6.73
CA ALA A 75 7.22 2.98 -6.27
C ALA A 75 6.42 2.17 -7.28
N SER A 76 6.57 0.86 -7.23
CA SER A 76 5.88 -0.09 -8.08
C SER A 76 5.28 -1.21 -7.24
N TRP A 77 4.10 -1.67 -7.62
CA TRP A 77 3.43 -2.78 -6.96
C TRP A 77 4.01 -4.12 -7.39
N LEU A 78 4.25 -4.26 -8.68
CA LEU A 78 4.85 -5.47 -9.25
C LEU A 78 5.34 -5.18 -10.67
N THR A 79 6.22 -6.06 -11.14
CA THR A 79 6.61 -6.10 -12.54
C THR A 79 6.32 -7.50 -13.08
N ARG A 80 6.49 -7.68 -14.39
CA ARG A 80 6.37 -9.02 -14.99
C ARG A 80 7.58 -9.91 -14.73
N GLU A 81 8.68 -9.34 -14.22
CA GLU A 81 9.86 -10.13 -13.87
C GLU A 81 9.60 -10.87 -12.57
N ASP A 82 9.80 -12.17 -12.56
CA ASP A 82 9.47 -13.07 -11.45
C ASP A 82 8.03 -12.87 -10.93
N LYS A 83 7.10 -12.78 -11.86
CA LYS A 83 5.74 -12.33 -11.62
C LYS A 83 5.00 -13.12 -10.55
N VAL A 84 5.22 -14.44 -10.50
CA VAL A 84 4.54 -15.31 -9.53
C VAL A 84 4.88 -14.89 -8.09
N HIS A 85 6.16 -14.64 -7.81
CA HIS A 85 6.60 -14.21 -6.50
C HIS A 85 6.22 -12.76 -6.20
N GLU A 86 6.26 -11.89 -7.23
CA GLU A 86 5.80 -10.51 -7.09
C GLU A 86 4.34 -10.46 -6.63
N ILE A 87 3.47 -11.25 -7.25
CA ILE A 87 2.05 -11.30 -6.89
C ILE A 87 1.86 -11.89 -5.49
N SER A 88 2.53 -12.99 -5.19
CA SER A 88 2.43 -13.66 -3.90
C SER A 88 2.85 -12.73 -2.76
N ASP A 89 3.98 -12.04 -2.93
CA ASP A 89 4.48 -11.10 -1.93
C ASP A 89 3.54 -9.91 -1.75
N LEU A 90 2.99 -9.39 -2.85
CA LEU A 90 2.03 -8.30 -2.81
C LEU A 90 0.77 -8.67 -2.03
N LEU A 91 0.21 -9.84 -2.32
CA LEU A 91 -1.00 -10.30 -1.62
C LEU A 91 -0.75 -10.50 -0.13
N ARG A 92 0.40 -11.07 0.23
CA ARG A 92 0.79 -11.24 1.63
C ARG A 92 0.93 -9.88 2.33
N TYR A 93 1.53 -8.92 1.66
CA TYR A 93 1.68 -7.57 2.18
C TYR A 93 0.32 -6.93 2.46
N LEU A 94 -0.58 -6.96 1.47
CA LEU A 94 -1.90 -6.33 1.63
C LEU A 94 -2.75 -7.03 2.69
N ASP A 95 -2.69 -8.34 2.78
CA ASP A 95 -3.38 -9.10 3.83
C ASP A 95 -2.85 -8.74 5.22
N THR A 96 -1.54 -8.67 5.37
CA THR A 96 -0.90 -8.29 6.64
C THR A 96 -1.28 -6.86 7.03
N LEU A 97 -1.26 -5.95 6.06
CA LEU A 97 -1.65 -4.56 6.30
C LEU A 97 -3.11 -4.45 6.73
N TYR A 98 -4.00 -5.15 6.03
CA TYR A 98 -5.43 -5.19 6.35
C TYR A 98 -5.64 -5.64 7.80
N ASP A 99 -5.03 -6.75 8.19
CA ASP A 99 -5.17 -7.29 9.55
C ASP A 99 -4.63 -6.33 10.60
N GLN A 100 -3.46 -5.73 10.34
CA GLN A 100 -2.83 -4.80 11.28
C GLN A 100 -3.66 -3.53 11.47
N VAL A 101 -4.13 -2.95 10.38
CA VAL A 101 -4.87 -1.69 10.42
C VAL A 101 -6.23 -1.86 11.07
N LEU A 102 -6.96 -2.90 10.70
CA LEU A 102 -8.31 -3.13 11.20
C LEU A 102 -8.33 -3.82 12.57
N SER A 103 -7.22 -4.42 12.99
CA SER A 103 -7.10 -5.11 14.30
C SER A 103 -8.26 -6.08 14.56
N GLY A 104 -8.65 -6.83 13.53
CA GLY A 104 -9.75 -7.78 13.61
C GLY A 104 -11.15 -7.16 13.48
N ARG A 105 -11.24 -5.85 13.27
CA ARG A 105 -12.51 -5.18 13.00
C ARG A 105 -12.94 -5.46 11.57
N ASP A 106 -14.25 -5.52 11.38
CA ASP A 106 -14.88 -5.69 10.07
C ASP A 106 -15.76 -4.47 9.80
N PRO A 107 -15.24 -3.43 9.14
CA PRO A 107 -16.03 -2.23 8.89
C PRO A 107 -17.22 -2.55 8.00
N ALA A 108 -18.30 -1.77 8.13
CA ALA A 108 -19.52 -1.98 7.36
C ALA A 108 -19.27 -1.90 5.85
N ASP A 109 -18.37 -0.98 5.44
CA ASP A 109 -18.01 -0.79 4.03
C ASP A 109 -16.50 -0.66 3.86
N LEU A 110 -15.95 -1.40 2.92
CA LEU A 110 -14.54 -1.39 2.56
C LEU A 110 -14.42 -1.01 1.09
N TYR A 111 -13.50 -0.07 0.79
CA TYR A 111 -13.25 0.40 -0.57
C TYR A 111 -11.76 0.31 -0.91
N VAL A 112 -11.48 -0.03 -2.15
CA VAL A 112 -10.11 -0.11 -2.67
C VAL A 112 -9.97 0.74 -3.92
#